data_d5b98499cba37a8db286dcfb12d5ca44
#
_entry.id   d5b98499cba37a8db286dcfb12d5ca44
#
_cell.length_a   1.000
_cell.length_b   1.000
_cell.length_c   1.000
_cell.angle_alpha   90.00
_cell.angle_beta   90.00
_cell.angle_gamma   90.00
#
_symmetry.space_group_name_H-M   'P 1'
#
loop_
_entity.id
_entity.type
_entity.pdbx_description
1 polymer ?
#
loop_
_entity_poly.entity_id
_entity_poly.type
_entity_poly.pdbx_seq_one_letter_code
_entity_poly.pdbx_strand_id
1 'polypeptide(L)'
;MTEMSGSEKGRKKGSLFGSLCGLIGTVVIVGVLVIAALAFVPHFLGYELYDVLTGSMEPEIPAGSLVVVKKTDVSELSPGDVIAFHRTQDGIVVTHRLQEIDEEQKVLITKGDANEQEDMAPTPFLNLIGKVKWHIAGIGDCASWLFTMPGKICLFAMLIAGLILSHIASMLKE
;
A
#
# COMPACT_ATOMS: atom_id res chain seq x y z
N MET A 1 27.41 29.21 -49.75
CA MET A 1 26.01 28.80 -49.51
C MET A 1 25.97 27.48 -48.74
N THR A 2 26.74 27.34 -47.62
CA THR A 2 26.94 26.04 -46.98
C THR A 2 26.94 26.08 -45.42
N GLU A 3 26.48 27.16 -44.80
CA GLU A 3 26.50 27.29 -43.32
C GLU A 3 25.13 27.16 -42.61
N MET A 4 24.03 27.11 -43.35
CA MET A 4 22.69 27.07 -42.75
C MET A 4 22.21 25.66 -42.39
N SER A 5 22.85 24.57 -42.85
CA SER A 5 22.39 23.19 -42.62
C SER A 5 22.74 22.62 -41.24
N GLY A 6 23.79 23.13 -40.60
CA GLY A 6 24.25 22.63 -39.27
C GLY A 6 23.39 23.09 -38.09
N SER A 7 22.85 24.33 -38.17
CA SER A 7 22.08 24.96 -37.10
C SER A 7 20.69 24.34 -36.91
N GLU A 8 19.98 24.01 -38.01
CA GLU A 8 18.65 23.39 -37.93
C GLU A 8 18.67 21.95 -37.35
N LYS A 9 19.72 21.19 -37.68
CA LYS A 9 19.84 19.79 -37.21
C LYS A 9 20.16 19.70 -35.72
N GLY A 10 20.89 20.67 -35.15
CA GLY A 10 21.16 20.80 -33.72
C GLY A 10 19.91 21.21 -32.95
N ARG A 11 19.14 22.15 -33.46
CA ARG A 11 17.91 22.66 -32.83
C ARG A 11 16.79 21.59 -32.74
N LYS A 12 16.63 20.76 -33.82
CA LYS A 12 15.67 19.64 -33.79
C LYS A 12 16.05 18.53 -32.82
N LYS A 13 17.36 18.23 -32.65
CA LYS A 13 17.82 17.24 -31.68
C LYS A 13 17.62 17.69 -30.23
N GLY A 14 17.88 18.96 -29.89
CA GLY A 14 17.66 19.52 -28.57
C GLY A 14 16.16 19.53 -28.20
N SER A 15 15.27 19.85 -29.12
CA SER A 15 13.82 19.82 -28.95
C SER A 15 13.27 18.39 -28.69
N LEU A 16 13.78 17.37 -29.39
CA LEU A 16 13.39 15.97 -29.19
C LEU A 16 13.86 15.45 -27.83
N PHE A 17 15.11 15.74 -27.45
CA PHE A 17 15.67 15.35 -26.16
C PHE A 17 14.93 16.05 -25.01
N GLY A 18 14.67 17.34 -25.11
CA GLY A 18 13.87 18.09 -24.15
C GLY A 18 12.45 17.54 -24.00
N SER A 19 11.82 17.12 -25.11
CA SER A 19 10.49 16.50 -25.07
C SER A 19 10.50 15.15 -24.36
N LEU A 20 11.53 14.32 -24.60
CA LEU A 20 11.69 13.03 -23.93
C LEU A 20 11.94 13.19 -22.43
N CYS A 21 12.83 14.09 -22.03
CA CYS A 21 13.07 14.41 -20.62
C CYS A 21 11.80 14.89 -19.92
N GLY A 22 11.01 15.74 -20.57
CA GLY A 22 9.74 16.23 -20.02
C GLY A 22 8.71 15.12 -19.88
N LEU A 23 8.61 14.22 -20.84
CA LEU A 23 7.72 13.07 -20.76
C LEU A 23 8.10 12.15 -19.60
N ILE A 24 9.37 11.78 -19.49
CA ILE A 24 9.87 10.94 -18.40
C ILE A 24 9.66 11.61 -17.04
N GLY A 25 10.00 12.90 -16.91
CA GLY A 25 9.77 13.66 -15.68
C GLY A 25 8.30 13.66 -15.25
N THR A 26 7.40 13.91 -16.21
CA THR A 26 5.95 13.89 -15.96
C THR A 26 5.47 12.51 -15.54
N VAL A 27 5.89 11.45 -16.22
CA VAL A 27 5.52 10.05 -15.87
C VAL A 27 5.99 9.70 -14.47
N VAL A 28 7.22 10.07 -14.09
CA VAL A 28 7.74 9.84 -12.74
C VAL A 28 6.93 10.60 -11.69
N ILE A 29 6.64 11.89 -11.90
CA ILE A 29 5.84 12.70 -10.96
C ILE A 29 4.45 12.08 -10.79
N VAL A 30 3.76 11.79 -11.89
CA VAL A 30 2.42 11.19 -11.85
C VAL A 30 2.46 9.83 -11.16
N GLY A 31 3.45 8.98 -11.45
CA GLY A 31 3.62 7.67 -10.80
C GLY A 31 3.79 7.80 -9.30
N VAL A 32 4.64 8.70 -8.83
CA VAL A 32 4.84 8.96 -7.38
C VAL A 32 3.56 9.46 -6.74
N LEU A 33 2.83 10.38 -7.37
CA LEU A 33 1.57 10.90 -6.84
C LEU A 33 0.48 9.82 -6.76
N VAL A 34 0.39 8.93 -7.76
CA VAL A 34 -0.54 7.79 -7.73
C VAL A 34 -0.20 6.83 -6.59
N ILE A 35 1.08 6.45 -6.44
CA ILE A 35 1.51 5.59 -5.34
C ILE A 35 1.20 6.24 -3.98
N ALA A 36 1.50 7.52 -3.81
CA ALA A 36 1.17 8.25 -2.60
C ALA A 36 -0.35 8.27 -2.34
N ALA A 37 -1.16 8.52 -3.37
CA ALA A 37 -2.61 8.50 -3.25
C ALA A 37 -3.13 7.12 -2.81
N LEU A 38 -2.67 6.03 -3.44
CA LEU A 38 -3.04 4.66 -3.07
C LEU A 38 -2.63 4.28 -1.65
N ALA A 39 -1.52 4.85 -1.14
CA ALA A 39 -1.04 4.59 0.21
C ALA A 39 -1.80 5.40 1.28
N PHE A 40 -2.16 6.64 1.00
CA PHE A 40 -2.70 7.56 2.01
C PHE A 40 -4.21 7.75 1.95
N VAL A 41 -4.82 7.76 0.75
CA VAL A 41 -6.26 8.00 0.60
C VAL A 41 -7.12 6.98 1.36
N PRO A 42 -6.80 5.67 1.37
CA PRO A 42 -7.59 4.69 2.13
C PRO A 42 -7.71 5.04 3.61
N HIS A 43 -6.64 5.55 4.23
CA HIS A 43 -6.65 5.94 5.65
C HIS A 43 -7.70 7.01 5.96
N PHE A 44 -7.87 8.02 5.09
CA PHE A 44 -8.89 9.05 5.26
C PHE A 44 -10.33 8.52 5.06
N LEU A 45 -10.46 7.38 4.38
CA LEU A 45 -11.74 6.70 4.16
C LEU A 45 -12.05 5.65 5.23
N GLY A 46 -11.24 5.57 6.30
CA GLY A 46 -11.40 4.60 7.39
C GLY A 46 -10.91 3.20 7.06
N TYR A 47 -10.01 3.08 6.09
CA TYR A 47 -9.31 1.82 5.79
C TYR A 47 -7.88 1.86 6.29
N GLU A 48 -7.38 0.71 6.73
CA GLU A 48 -5.98 0.49 7.10
C GLU A 48 -5.38 -0.62 6.25
N LEU A 49 -4.09 -0.55 6.01
CA LEU A 49 -3.35 -1.48 5.17
C LEU A 49 -2.34 -2.24 6.03
N TYR A 50 -2.38 -3.57 5.95
CA TYR A 50 -1.45 -4.45 6.67
C TYR A 50 -0.89 -5.52 5.75
N ASP A 51 0.34 -5.92 5.99
CA ASP A 51 0.98 -7.06 5.35
C ASP A 51 0.73 -8.34 6.18
N VAL A 52 0.51 -9.43 5.48
CA VAL A 52 0.29 -10.75 6.06
C VAL A 52 1.61 -11.52 6.08
N LEU A 53 2.20 -11.68 7.27
CA LEU A 53 3.53 -12.28 7.42
C LEU A 53 3.50 -13.81 7.46
N THR A 54 2.36 -14.42 7.81
CA THR A 54 2.24 -15.87 8.03
C THR A 54 1.15 -16.49 7.19
N GLY A 55 1.24 -17.80 6.95
CA GLY A 55 0.25 -18.55 6.17
C GLY A 55 -0.97 -19.03 6.97
N SER A 56 -1.24 -18.48 8.16
CA SER A 56 -2.38 -18.94 9.00
C SER A 56 -3.75 -18.77 8.34
N MET A 57 -3.86 -17.93 7.32
CA MET A 57 -5.08 -17.69 6.55
C MET A 57 -5.07 -18.36 5.16
N GLU A 58 -4.07 -19.21 4.88
CA GLU A 58 -4.05 -19.97 3.63
C GLU A 58 -5.18 -21.01 3.61
N PRO A 59 -5.73 -21.31 2.43
CA PRO A 59 -5.33 -20.79 1.11
C PRO A 59 -5.97 -19.44 0.74
N GLU A 60 -6.92 -18.91 1.52
CA GLU A 60 -7.69 -17.73 1.13
C GLU A 60 -6.81 -16.47 1.09
N ILE A 61 -5.99 -16.25 2.11
CA ILE A 61 -5.05 -15.11 2.16
C ILE A 61 -3.62 -15.65 2.33
N PRO A 62 -2.87 -15.77 1.23
CA PRO A 62 -1.49 -16.24 1.29
C PRO A 62 -0.56 -15.31 2.07
N ALA A 63 0.52 -15.85 2.65
CA ALA A 63 1.60 -15.05 3.20
C ALA A 63 2.16 -14.07 2.14
N GLY A 64 2.61 -12.88 2.55
CA GLY A 64 3.05 -11.80 1.64
C GLY A 64 1.90 -11.05 0.96
N SER A 65 0.65 -11.27 1.37
CA SER A 65 -0.50 -10.47 0.90
C SER A 65 -0.57 -9.12 1.60
N LEU A 66 -1.07 -8.12 0.90
CA LEU A 66 -1.55 -6.87 1.48
C LEU A 66 -3.06 -7.01 1.76
N VAL A 67 -3.49 -6.80 3.00
CA VAL A 67 -4.91 -6.75 3.38
C VAL A 67 -5.37 -5.33 3.58
N VAL A 68 -6.59 -5.05 3.11
CA VAL A 68 -7.28 -3.78 3.27
C VAL A 68 -8.38 -3.97 4.32
N VAL A 69 -8.18 -3.37 5.48
CA VAL A 69 -9.04 -3.49 6.65
C VAL A 69 -9.90 -2.25 6.78
N LYS A 70 -11.22 -2.40 6.79
CA LYS A 70 -12.15 -1.32 7.12
C LYS A 70 -12.36 -1.28 8.63
N LYS A 71 -12.14 -0.13 9.26
CA LYS A 71 -12.54 0.09 10.66
C LYS A 71 -14.01 -0.21 10.83
N THR A 72 -14.33 -1.11 11.76
CA THR A 72 -15.67 -1.67 11.90
C THR A 72 -15.91 -1.97 13.38
N ASP A 73 -17.08 -1.63 13.88
CA ASP A 73 -17.47 -1.97 15.23
C ASP A 73 -17.91 -3.44 15.33
N VAL A 74 -17.84 -4.01 16.53
CA VAL A 74 -18.22 -5.40 16.80
C VAL A 74 -19.65 -5.69 16.36
N SER A 75 -20.55 -4.74 16.54
CA SER A 75 -21.97 -4.86 16.15
C SER A 75 -22.23 -5.06 14.65
N GLU A 76 -21.23 -4.74 13.81
CA GLU A 76 -21.30 -4.93 12.35
C GLU A 76 -20.65 -6.25 11.91
N LEU A 77 -20.08 -7.02 12.83
CA LEU A 77 -19.42 -8.28 12.54
C LEU A 77 -20.40 -9.44 12.58
N SER A 78 -20.05 -10.48 11.82
CA SER A 78 -20.76 -11.76 11.84
C SER A 78 -19.75 -12.92 11.86
N PRO A 79 -20.06 -14.05 12.51
CA PRO A 79 -19.26 -15.26 12.37
C PRO A 79 -18.98 -15.58 10.91
N GLY A 80 -17.73 -15.95 10.60
CA GLY A 80 -17.23 -16.14 9.24
C GLY A 80 -16.49 -14.92 8.65
N ASP A 81 -16.62 -13.73 9.22
CA ASP A 81 -15.87 -12.56 8.77
C ASP A 81 -14.39 -12.71 9.05
N VAL A 82 -13.56 -12.27 8.11
CA VAL A 82 -12.11 -12.14 8.37
C VAL A 82 -11.85 -10.78 9.02
N ILE A 83 -11.25 -10.79 10.20
CA ILE A 83 -11.00 -9.59 10.99
C ILE A 83 -9.51 -9.40 11.27
N ALA A 84 -9.10 -8.15 11.42
CA ALA A 84 -7.78 -7.76 11.92
C ALA A 84 -7.91 -7.23 13.35
N PHE A 85 -7.00 -7.63 14.21
CA PHE A 85 -6.99 -7.24 15.60
C PHE A 85 -5.58 -7.24 16.20
N HIS A 86 -5.39 -6.51 17.30
CA HIS A 86 -4.14 -6.53 18.06
C HIS A 86 -4.10 -7.74 19.00
N ARG A 87 -3.10 -8.60 18.83
CA ARG A 87 -2.88 -9.71 19.76
C ARG A 87 -2.48 -9.18 21.14
N THR A 88 -3.15 -9.68 22.19
CA THR A 88 -3.02 -9.15 23.57
C THR A 88 -1.60 -9.27 24.12
N GLN A 89 -0.83 -10.31 23.73
CA GLN A 89 0.47 -10.59 24.32
C GLN A 89 1.59 -9.64 23.86
N ASP A 90 1.56 -9.18 22.62
CA ASP A 90 2.67 -8.44 22.00
C ASP A 90 2.22 -7.26 21.10
N GLY A 91 0.90 -7.06 20.99
CA GLY A 91 0.34 -5.99 20.17
C GLY A 91 0.52 -6.17 18.66
N ILE A 92 1.01 -7.33 18.21
CA ILE A 92 1.13 -7.63 16.77
C ILE A 92 -0.27 -7.70 16.17
N VAL A 93 -0.41 -7.17 14.95
CA VAL A 93 -1.65 -7.28 14.18
C VAL A 93 -1.77 -8.69 13.62
N VAL A 94 -2.87 -9.35 13.94
CA VAL A 94 -3.23 -10.68 13.45
C VAL A 94 -4.49 -10.58 12.61
N THR A 95 -4.54 -11.37 11.54
CA THR A 95 -5.71 -11.49 10.66
C THR A 95 -6.20 -12.92 10.71
N HIS A 96 -7.38 -13.15 11.31
CA HIS A 96 -8.00 -14.47 11.43
C HIS A 96 -9.50 -14.38 11.16
N ARG A 97 -10.14 -15.54 11.02
CA ARG A 97 -11.57 -15.65 10.81
C ARG A 97 -12.30 -15.69 12.15
N LEU A 98 -13.31 -14.83 12.28
CA LEU A 98 -14.20 -14.80 13.42
C LEU A 98 -15.07 -16.07 13.45
N GLN A 99 -15.02 -16.79 14.55
CA GLN A 99 -15.84 -17.99 14.81
C GLN A 99 -17.08 -17.62 15.60
N GLU A 100 -16.90 -16.88 16.70
CA GLU A 100 -17.97 -16.55 17.63
C GLU A 100 -17.73 -15.16 18.26
N ILE A 101 -18.81 -14.50 18.65
CA ILE A 101 -18.82 -13.24 19.41
C ILE A 101 -19.41 -13.54 20.78
N ASP A 102 -18.60 -13.48 21.84
CA ASP A 102 -19.06 -13.60 23.21
C ASP A 102 -19.36 -12.21 23.78
N GLU A 103 -20.63 -11.84 23.77
CA GLU A 103 -21.11 -10.56 24.28
C GLU A 103 -21.02 -10.46 25.82
N GLU A 104 -21.08 -11.58 26.54
CA GLU A 104 -21.02 -11.60 28.00
C GLU A 104 -19.60 -11.28 28.49
N GLN A 105 -18.61 -11.93 27.88
CA GLN A 105 -17.19 -11.73 28.19
C GLN A 105 -16.55 -10.58 27.41
N LYS A 106 -17.24 -10.04 26.41
CA LYS A 106 -16.76 -9.00 25.46
C LYS A 106 -15.48 -9.43 24.73
N VAL A 107 -15.49 -10.64 24.20
CA VAL A 107 -14.38 -11.20 23.44
C VAL A 107 -14.84 -11.78 22.11
N LEU A 108 -13.90 -11.86 21.17
CA LEU A 108 -14.01 -12.50 19.87
C LEU A 108 -13.22 -13.80 19.89
N ILE A 109 -13.84 -14.90 19.46
CA ILE A 109 -13.19 -16.20 19.26
C ILE A 109 -12.81 -16.26 17.80
N THR A 110 -11.52 -16.43 17.53
CA THR A 110 -10.96 -16.38 16.17
C THR A 110 -10.17 -17.64 15.85
N LYS A 111 -10.00 -17.91 14.55
CA LYS A 111 -9.25 -19.05 14.06
C LYS A 111 -8.62 -18.72 12.71
N GLY A 112 -7.36 -19.05 12.51
CA GLY A 112 -6.73 -19.03 11.18
C GLY A 112 -7.30 -20.15 10.29
N ASP A 113 -7.50 -19.89 9.01
CA ASP A 113 -8.08 -20.84 8.08
C ASP A 113 -7.24 -22.11 7.92
N ALA A 114 -5.91 -21.98 8.01
CA ALA A 114 -4.97 -23.11 7.98
C ALA A 114 -4.78 -23.80 9.35
N ASN A 115 -5.32 -23.26 10.44
CA ASN A 115 -5.16 -23.81 11.76
C ASN A 115 -6.20 -24.93 12.04
N GLU A 116 -5.82 -25.96 12.79
CA GLU A 116 -6.76 -27.00 13.21
C GLU A 116 -7.67 -26.54 14.35
N GLN A 117 -7.15 -25.68 15.24
CA GLN A 117 -7.82 -25.23 16.47
C GLN A 117 -8.02 -23.72 16.45
N GLU A 118 -8.97 -23.26 17.26
CA GLU A 118 -9.17 -21.85 17.58
C GLU A 118 -7.96 -21.26 18.29
N ASP A 119 -7.86 -19.93 18.26
CA ASP A 119 -6.80 -19.22 18.95
C ASP A 119 -6.92 -19.43 20.47
N MET A 120 -5.81 -19.79 21.12
CA MET A 120 -5.79 -20.11 22.55
C MET A 120 -6.28 -18.97 23.44
N ALA A 121 -6.08 -17.74 23.03
CA ALA A 121 -6.48 -16.55 23.77
C ALA A 121 -7.59 -15.82 23.01
N PRO A 122 -8.80 -15.73 23.56
CA PRO A 122 -9.85 -14.89 22.98
C PRO A 122 -9.41 -13.43 22.86
N THR A 123 -9.85 -12.77 21.82
CA THR A 123 -9.50 -11.37 21.52
C THR A 123 -10.51 -10.43 22.15
N PRO A 124 -10.12 -9.55 23.10
CA PRO A 124 -11.01 -8.53 23.64
C PRO A 124 -11.56 -7.60 22.56
N PHE A 125 -12.80 -7.14 22.67
CA PHE A 125 -13.43 -6.20 21.71
C PHE A 125 -12.58 -4.94 21.47
N LEU A 126 -11.89 -4.44 22.49
CA LEU A 126 -11.02 -3.28 22.40
C LEU A 126 -9.81 -3.47 21.48
N ASN A 127 -9.44 -4.70 21.21
CA ASN A 127 -8.31 -5.03 20.34
C ASN A 127 -8.71 -5.15 18.88
N LEU A 128 -10.00 -5.09 18.55
CA LEU A 128 -10.48 -5.12 17.18
C LEU A 128 -10.01 -3.87 16.42
N ILE A 129 -9.43 -4.08 15.25
CA ILE A 129 -9.11 -3.02 14.29
C ILE A 129 -10.26 -2.88 13.30
N GLY A 130 -10.72 -4.00 12.74
CA GLY A 130 -11.83 -4.00 11.80
C GLY A 130 -11.92 -5.26 10.95
N LYS A 131 -12.76 -5.17 9.91
CA LYS A 131 -13.05 -6.27 8.98
C LYS A 131 -12.20 -6.15 7.71
N VAL A 132 -11.57 -7.25 7.29
CA VAL A 132 -10.87 -7.33 6.01
C VAL A 132 -11.90 -7.26 4.88
N LYS A 133 -11.70 -6.34 3.95
CA LYS A 133 -12.56 -6.15 2.78
C LYS A 133 -11.97 -6.74 1.53
N TRP A 134 -10.67 -6.60 1.34
CA TRP A 134 -9.92 -7.13 0.19
C TRP A 134 -8.53 -7.54 0.61
N HIS A 135 -7.93 -8.42 -0.15
CA HIS A 135 -6.51 -8.73 -0.09
C HIS A 135 -5.91 -8.77 -1.49
N ILE A 136 -4.63 -8.49 -1.60
CA ILE A 136 -3.85 -8.56 -2.84
C ILE A 136 -2.61 -9.37 -2.56
N ALA A 137 -2.53 -10.56 -3.15
CA ALA A 137 -1.41 -11.48 -2.92
C ALA A 137 -0.09 -10.95 -3.50
N GLY A 138 1.01 -11.19 -2.80
CA GLY A 138 2.37 -10.98 -3.29
C GLY A 138 2.86 -9.53 -3.33
N ILE A 139 2.09 -8.55 -2.86
CA ILE A 139 2.53 -7.14 -2.80
C ILE A 139 2.71 -6.61 -1.38
N GLY A 140 2.43 -7.41 -0.36
CA GLY A 140 2.52 -7.01 1.05
C GLY A 140 3.88 -6.44 1.41
N ASP A 141 4.97 -7.16 1.12
CA ASP A 141 6.33 -6.71 1.41
C ASP A 141 6.70 -5.40 0.70
N CYS A 142 6.32 -5.24 -0.57
CA CYS A 142 6.55 -4.01 -1.33
C CYS A 142 5.76 -2.84 -0.75
N ALA A 143 4.50 -3.07 -0.37
CA ALA A 143 3.65 -2.06 0.23
C ALA A 143 4.19 -1.64 1.60
N SER A 144 4.52 -2.59 2.48
CA SER A 144 5.09 -2.29 3.80
C SER A 144 6.40 -1.53 3.69
N TRP A 145 7.27 -1.90 2.71
CA TRP A 145 8.52 -1.18 2.50
C TRP A 145 8.30 0.31 2.21
N LEU A 146 7.26 0.66 1.43
CA LEU A 146 6.93 2.07 1.13
C LEU A 146 6.60 2.89 2.39
N PHE A 147 6.08 2.26 3.44
CA PHE A 147 5.79 2.93 4.72
C PHE A 147 7.02 3.07 5.62
N THR A 148 8.14 2.40 5.30
CA THR A 148 9.40 2.56 6.03
C THR A 148 10.05 3.91 5.74
N MET A 149 11.00 4.34 6.61
CA MET A 149 11.77 5.57 6.36
C MET A 149 12.55 5.53 5.04
N PRO A 150 13.27 4.43 4.68
CA PRO A 150 13.91 4.33 3.38
C PRO A 150 12.93 4.45 2.20
N GLY A 151 11.76 3.82 2.27
CA GLY A 151 10.74 3.91 1.22
C GLY A 151 10.24 5.35 1.01
N LYS A 152 9.94 6.06 2.09
CA LYS A 152 9.52 7.47 2.04
C LYS A 152 10.62 8.37 1.44
N ILE A 153 11.87 8.16 1.82
CA ILE A 153 13.03 8.89 1.26
C ILE A 153 13.16 8.61 -0.24
N CYS A 154 12.99 7.35 -0.66
CA CYS A 154 13.04 6.97 -2.08
C CYS A 154 11.94 7.66 -2.89
N LEU A 155 10.69 7.66 -2.42
CA LEU A 155 9.58 8.37 -3.08
C LEU A 155 9.84 9.88 -3.20
N PHE A 156 10.38 10.49 -2.15
CA PHE A 156 10.73 11.91 -2.15
C PHE A 156 11.87 12.21 -3.14
N ALA A 157 12.91 11.39 -3.18
CA ALA A 157 14.01 11.52 -4.13
C ALA A 157 13.53 11.35 -5.59
N MET A 158 12.63 10.41 -5.85
CA MET A 158 12.01 10.23 -7.17
C MET A 158 11.18 11.46 -7.59
N LEU A 159 10.44 12.06 -6.66
CA LEU A 159 9.68 13.28 -6.93
C LEU A 159 10.62 14.43 -7.33
N ILE A 160 11.69 14.65 -6.56
CA ILE A 160 12.70 15.67 -6.88
C ILE A 160 13.34 15.40 -8.24
N ALA A 161 13.73 14.17 -8.54
CA ALA A 161 14.31 13.80 -9.82
C ALA A 161 13.35 14.07 -10.98
N GLY A 162 12.06 13.75 -10.83
CA GLY A 162 11.02 14.07 -11.80
C GLY A 162 10.86 15.57 -12.05
N LEU A 163 10.90 16.39 -11.00
CA LEU A 163 10.84 17.85 -11.10
C LEU A 163 12.08 18.44 -11.80
N ILE A 164 13.27 17.93 -11.49
CA ILE A 164 14.51 18.34 -12.17
C ILE A 164 14.46 18.00 -13.66
N LEU A 165 14.04 16.79 -14.01
CA LEU A 165 13.90 16.39 -15.43
C LEU A 165 12.89 17.26 -16.16
N SER A 166 11.77 17.58 -15.53
CA SER A 166 10.76 18.47 -16.10
C SER A 166 11.29 19.90 -16.30
N HIS A 167 12.08 20.41 -15.34
CA HIS A 167 12.70 21.71 -15.42
C HIS A 167 13.76 21.79 -16.54
N ILE A 168 14.64 20.78 -16.61
CA ILE A 168 15.64 20.67 -17.72
C ILE A 168 14.92 20.64 -19.08
N ALA A 169 13.81 19.90 -19.16
CA ALA A 169 13.02 19.84 -20.39
C ALA A 169 12.45 21.19 -20.82
N SER A 170 12.06 22.06 -19.88
CA SER A 170 11.58 23.42 -20.20
C SER A 170 12.71 24.29 -20.72
N MET A 171 13.90 24.23 -20.10
CA MET A 171 15.08 24.98 -20.55
C MET A 171 15.59 24.60 -21.96
N LEU A 172 15.43 23.30 -22.34
CA LEU A 172 15.87 22.81 -23.64
C LEU A 172 14.85 23.08 -24.78
N LYS A 173 13.67 23.57 -24.45
CA LYS A 173 12.63 23.93 -25.43
C LYS A 173 12.59 25.41 -25.77
N GLU A 174 13.21 26.24 -24.93
CA GLU A 174 13.44 27.67 -25.20
C GLU A 174 14.67 27.86 -26.10
#